data_bb13da4bf343a90cd1d7a9641a1f6b94
#
_entry.id   bb13da4bf343a90cd1d7a9641a1f6b94
#
_cell.length_a   1.000
_cell.length_b   1.000
_cell.length_c   1.000
_cell.angle_alpha   90.00
_cell.angle_beta   90.00
_cell.angle_gamma   90.00
#
_symmetry.space_group_name_H-M   'P 1'
#
loop_
_entity.id
_entity.type
_entity.pdbx_description
1 polymer ?
#
loop_
_entity_poly.entity_id
_entity_poly.type
_entity_poly.pdbx_seq_one_letter_code
_entity_poly.pdbx_strand_id
1 'polypeptide(L)'
;MSVFLAAWEQRKISDIFTITRGQVLATTDTSEIRTKEMCFPVYSSQTKNDGLMGYYNKYLFDTAITWTTDGANAGTVNYRKGKFYSTNVNGVLLSNEGYVSKAVAEILNTVAWRYVSRVGNPKLMNNVMAGIVISIPSSFKEQDKISELLTDFDCLIALHQRKPFIKNGGIKNDSK
;
A
#
# COMPACT_ATOMS: atom_id res chain seq x y z
N MET A 1 -36.51 -0.43 -11.10
CA MET A 1 -35.07 -0.74 -11.31
C MET A 1 -34.56 -1.40 -10.05
N SER A 2 -34.36 -2.72 -10.06
CA SER A 2 -33.79 -3.44 -8.92
C SER A 2 -32.29 -3.16 -8.90
N VAL A 3 -31.83 -2.43 -7.88
CA VAL A 3 -30.39 -2.28 -7.60
C VAL A 3 -29.97 -3.64 -7.03
N PHE A 4 -29.44 -4.51 -7.86
CA PHE A 4 -28.71 -5.67 -7.38
C PHE A 4 -27.45 -5.14 -6.69
N LEU A 5 -27.54 -4.98 -5.38
CA LEU A 5 -26.32 -4.89 -4.54
C LEU A 5 -25.60 -6.22 -4.76
N ALA A 6 -24.42 -6.19 -5.36
CA ALA A 6 -23.61 -7.38 -5.47
C ALA A 6 -23.37 -7.92 -4.06
N ALA A 7 -23.62 -9.22 -3.87
CA ALA A 7 -23.43 -9.84 -2.56
C ALA A 7 -21.94 -9.81 -2.20
N TRP A 8 -21.64 -9.51 -0.95
CA TRP A 8 -20.28 -9.64 -0.43
C TRP A 8 -20.06 -11.10 -0.04
N GLU A 9 -18.89 -11.61 -0.34
CA GLU A 9 -18.50 -12.98 -0.04
C GLU A 9 -17.28 -13.05 0.87
N GLN A 10 -17.23 -14.09 1.70
CA GLN A 10 -16.06 -14.35 2.54
C GLN A 10 -15.03 -15.13 1.73
N ARG A 11 -13.80 -14.62 1.71
CA ARG A 11 -12.66 -15.24 1.04
C ARG A 11 -11.46 -15.32 1.98
N LYS A 12 -10.84 -16.47 2.02
CA LYS A 12 -9.58 -16.66 2.72
C LYS A 12 -8.44 -16.15 1.84
N ILE A 13 -7.48 -15.46 2.42
CA ILE A 13 -6.36 -14.86 1.66
C ILE A 13 -5.60 -15.91 0.85
N SER A 14 -5.36 -17.10 1.41
CA SER A 14 -4.69 -18.20 0.67
C SER A 14 -5.46 -18.70 -0.56
N ASP A 15 -6.76 -18.44 -0.65
CA ASP A 15 -7.60 -18.96 -1.73
C ASP A 15 -7.60 -18.06 -2.97
N ILE A 16 -7.26 -16.77 -2.76
CA ILE A 16 -7.31 -15.74 -3.81
C ILE A 16 -5.96 -15.09 -4.10
N PHE A 17 -4.94 -15.38 -3.27
CA PHE A 17 -3.60 -14.81 -3.44
C PHE A 17 -2.49 -15.85 -3.34
N THR A 18 -1.49 -15.68 -4.18
CA THR A 18 -0.17 -16.27 -3.96
C THR A 18 0.59 -15.38 -2.98
N ILE A 19 1.09 -15.98 -1.90
CA ILE A 19 1.76 -15.26 -0.80
C ILE A 19 3.26 -15.43 -0.94
N THR A 20 3.96 -14.31 -1.04
CA THR A 20 5.42 -14.27 -1.14
C THR A 20 6.01 -13.17 -0.26
N ARG A 21 7.27 -12.86 -0.45
CA ARG A 21 8.00 -11.85 0.34
C ARG A 21 8.94 -11.06 -0.56
N GLY A 22 9.25 -9.83 -0.17
CA GLY A 22 10.33 -9.04 -0.77
C GLY A 22 11.72 -9.61 -0.46
N GLN A 23 12.74 -8.99 -1.02
CA GLN A 23 14.14 -9.40 -0.88
C GLN A 23 14.96 -8.35 -0.15
N VAL A 24 16.06 -8.77 0.48
CA VAL A 24 16.97 -7.84 1.16
C VAL A 24 17.55 -6.86 0.14
N LEU A 25 17.52 -5.58 0.50
CA LEU A 25 18.16 -4.50 -0.24
C LEU A 25 18.72 -3.50 0.77
N ALA A 26 20.01 -3.18 0.63
CA ALA A 26 20.62 -2.18 1.48
C ALA A 26 20.16 -0.76 1.08
N THR A 27 19.97 0.11 2.06
CA THR A 27 19.60 1.52 1.81
C THR A 27 20.66 2.25 0.98
N THR A 28 21.94 1.87 1.13
CA THR A 28 23.05 2.39 0.35
C THR A 28 22.97 2.11 -1.14
N ASP A 29 22.20 1.09 -1.54
CA ASP A 29 22.00 0.71 -2.94
C ASP A 29 20.83 1.45 -3.58
N THR A 30 20.10 2.25 -2.80
CA THR A 30 18.96 3.02 -3.27
C THR A 30 19.28 4.49 -3.44
N SER A 31 18.55 5.17 -4.33
CA SER A 31 18.58 6.63 -4.48
C SER A 31 17.39 7.25 -3.77
N GLU A 32 17.59 8.35 -3.07
CA GLU A 32 16.50 9.14 -2.48
C GLU A 32 15.64 9.83 -3.56
N ILE A 33 16.25 10.13 -4.70
CA ILE A 33 15.61 10.85 -5.82
C ILE A 33 15.43 9.89 -6.98
N ARG A 34 14.23 9.93 -7.57
CA ARG A 34 13.94 9.17 -8.79
C ARG A 34 14.73 9.73 -9.98
N THR A 35 15.48 8.86 -10.68
CA THR A 35 16.21 9.18 -11.90
C THR A 35 15.76 8.27 -13.04
N LYS A 36 16.34 8.41 -14.24
CA LYS A 36 16.08 7.50 -15.37
C LYS A 36 16.61 6.08 -15.09
N GLU A 37 17.69 5.95 -14.35
CA GLU A 37 18.34 4.67 -14.00
C GLU A 37 17.73 4.08 -12.74
N MET A 38 17.55 4.91 -11.70
CA MET A 38 16.95 4.53 -10.42
C MET A 38 15.46 4.92 -10.43
N CYS A 39 14.64 4.16 -11.17
CA CYS A 39 13.27 4.58 -11.49
C CYS A 39 12.17 3.80 -10.77
N PHE A 40 12.48 2.63 -10.19
CA PHE A 40 11.49 1.81 -9.51
C PHE A 40 11.44 2.14 -8.02
N PRO A 41 10.25 2.44 -7.48
CA PRO A 41 10.12 2.70 -6.04
C PRO A 41 10.45 1.44 -5.24
N VAL A 42 11.12 1.63 -4.10
CA VAL A 42 11.46 0.59 -3.13
C VAL A 42 10.63 0.81 -1.88
N TYR A 43 9.84 -0.20 -1.49
CA TYR A 43 9.02 -0.14 -0.30
C TYR A 43 9.59 -1.00 0.83
N SER A 44 9.52 -0.47 2.04
CA SER A 44 9.95 -1.10 3.29
C SER A 44 8.95 -0.83 4.42
N SER A 45 9.26 -1.23 5.64
CA SER A 45 8.37 -1.13 6.82
C SER A 45 8.27 0.27 7.43
N GLN A 46 8.90 1.28 6.85
CA GLN A 46 8.83 2.64 7.38
C GLN A 46 7.43 3.26 7.23
N THR A 47 7.08 4.18 8.14
CA THR A 47 5.78 4.87 8.16
C THR A 47 5.70 6.07 7.23
N LYS A 48 6.84 6.71 6.95
CA LYS A 48 6.89 7.89 6.10
C LYS A 48 6.66 7.52 4.64
N ASN A 49 5.97 8.39 3.90
CA ASN A 49 5.73 8.25 2.46
C ASN A 49 5.18 6.86 2.08
N ASP A 50 4.22 6.33 2.82
CA ASP A 50 3.61 5.01 2.61
C ASP A 50 4.63 3.86 2.50
N GLY A 51 5.74 3.97 3.23
CA GLY A 51 6.81 2.98 3.24
C GLY A 51 7.82 3.13 2.10
N LEU A 52 7.77 4.20 1.29
CA LEU A 52 8.76 4.48 0.26
C LEU A 52 10.13 4.74 0.90
N MET A 53 11.09 3.84 0.66
CA MET A 53 12.46 3.91 1.15
C MET A 53 13.38 4.69 0.20
N GLY A 54 13.12 4.62 -1.10
CA GLY A 54 13.91 5.23 -2.15
C GLY A 54 13.57 4.63 -3.50
N TYR A 55 14.52 4.71 -4.44
CA TYR A 55 14.38 4.20 -5.80
C TYR A 55 15.55 3.27 -6.16
N TYR A 56 15.29 2.28 -7.01
CA TYR A 56 16.27 1.29 -7.45
C TYR A 56 16.18 1.05 -8.96
N ASN A 57 17.21 0.43 -9.53
CA ASN A 57 17.27 0.15 -10.96
C ASN A 57 16.59 -1.16 -11.38
N LYS A 58 16.09 -1.94 -10.42
CA LYS A 58 15.38 -3.20 -10.64
C LYS A 58 14.05 -3.20 -9.91
N TYR A 59 13.11 -4.00 -10.38
CA TYR A 59 11.86 -4.28 -9.69
C TYR A 59 11.71 -5.79 -9.46
N LEU A 60 10.93 -6.17 -8.46
CA LEU A 60 10.60 -7.56 -8.15
C LEU A 60 9.16 -7.90 -8.51
N PHE A 61 8.27 -6.92 -8.43
CA PHE A 61 6.83 -7.10 -8.58
C PHE A 61 6.24 -6.03 -9.49
N ASP A 62 5.11 -6.37 -10.10
CA ASP A 62 4.27 -5.43 -10.82
C ASP A 62 2.85 -5.55 -10.27
N THR A 63 2.33 -4.46 -9.75
CA THR A 63 1.00 -4.32 -9.14
C THR A 63 0.66 -5.45 -8.17
N ALA A 64 0.75 -5.16 -6.88
CA ALA A 64 0.50 -6.13 -5.80
C ALA A 64 -0.06 -5.46 -4.55
N ILE A 65 -0.53 -6.28 -3.60
CA ILE A 65 -0.81 -5.83 -2.24
C ILE A 65 0.39 -6.23 -1.36
N THR A 66 0.87 -5.29 -0.55
CA THR A 66 1.97 -5.54 0.40
C THR A 66 1.49 -5.37 1.82
N TRP A 67 2.13 -6.07 2.76
CA TRP A 67 1.93 -5.78 4.18
C TRP A 67 3.26 -5.80 4.91
N THR A 68 3.37 -5.01 5.97
CA THR A 68 4.54 -5.00 6.84
C THR A 68 4.49 -6.23 7.75
N THR A 69 5.54 -7.08 7.70
CA THR A 69 5.60 -8.32 8.45
C THR A 69 6.12 -8.15 9.88
N ASP A 70 7.00 -7.16 10.13
CA ASP A 70 7.74 -7.02 11.37
C ASP A 70 7.82 -5.55 11.83
N GLY A 71 7.88 -5.37 13.17
CA GLY A 71 8.08 -4.07 13.80
C GLY A 71 6.80 -3.33 14.15
N ALA A 72 6.92 -2.07 14.56
CA ALA A 72 5.82 -1.26 15.06
C ALA A 72 4.64 -1.13 14.08
N ASN A 73 4.91 -1.25 12.78
CA ASN A 73 3.93 -1.15 11.70
C ASN A 73 3.46 -2.51 11.18
N ALA A 74 3.78 -3.61 11.87
CA ALA A 74 3.32 -4.94 11.47
C ALA A 74 1.79 -4.94 11.24
N GLY A 75 1.35 -5.53 10.13
CA GLY A 75 -0.06 -5.58 9.74
C GLY A 75 -0.56 -4.39 8.93
N THR A 76 0.27 -3.36 8.67
CA THR A 76 -0.09 -2.30 7.73
C THR A 76 -0.10 -2.83 6.30
N VAL A 77 -1.24 -2.68 5.62
CA VAL A 77 -1.47 -3.18 4.26
C VAL A 77 -1.51 -2.02 3.27
N ASN A 78 -0.90 -2.20 2.10
CA ASN A 78 -0.88 -1.19 1.05
C ASN A 78 -1.10 -1.80 -0.34
N TYR A 79 -1.87 -1.12 -1.18
CA TYR A 79 -1.93 -1.38 -2.61
C TYR A 79 -0.77 -0.71 -3.32
N ARG A 80 -0.01 -1.46 -4.14
CA ARG A 80 1.14 -0.97 -4.91
C ARG A 80 0.87 -1.12 -6.39
N LYS A 81 0.69 -0.01 -7.09
CA LYS A 81 0.42 0.02 -8.53
C LYS A 81 1.72 0.14 -9.32
N GLY A 82 1.85 -0.65 -10.39
CA GLY A 82 3.00 -0.64 -11.29
C GLY A 82 4.23 -1.35 -10.72
N LYS A 83 5.36 -1.21 -11.39
CA LYS A 83 6.61 -1.90 -11.07
C LYS A 83 7.29 -1.32 -9.84
N PHE A 84 7.63 -2.18 -8.87
CA PHE A 84 8.29 -1.79 -7.63
C PHE A 84 9.21 -2.88 -7.07
N TYR A 85 10.09 -2.48 -6.19
CA TYR A 85 10.88 -3.37 -5.35
C TYR A 85 10.30 -3.38 -3.94
N SER A 86 10.32 -4.53 -3.28
CA SER A 86 9.89 -4.66 -1.88
C SER A 86 11.00 -5.30 -1.06
N THR A 87 11.28 -4.74 0.11
CA THR A 87 12.26 -5.33 1.02
C THR A 87 11.70 -6.54 1.75
N ASN A 88 12.59 -7.33 2.35
CA ASN A 88 12.24 -8.57 3.06
C ASN A 88 11.38 -8.39 4.32
N VAL A 89 11.20 -7.16 4.79
CA VAL A 89 10.30 -6.83 5.93
C VAL A 89 8.86 -6.63 5.49
N ASN A 90 8.56 -6.81 4.21
CA ASN A 90 7.21 -6.83 3.66
C ASN A 90 6.88 -8.19 3.07
N GLY A 91 5.67 -8.65 3.35
CA GLY A 91 5.03 -9.70 2.57
C GLY A 91 4.34 -9.12 1.35
N VAL A 92 4.09 -9.96 0.36
CA VAL A 92 3.48 -9.57 -0.93
C VAL A 92 2.42 -10.57 -1.32
N LEU A 93 1.23 -10.06 -1.67
CA LEU A 93 0.09 -10.82 -2.18
C LEU A 93 -0.04 -10.57 -3.68
N LEU A 94 0.02 -11.66 -4.45
CA LEU A 94 -0.10 -11.65 -5.90
C LEU A 94 -1.36 -12.41 -6.31
N SER A 95 -2.06 -11.98 -7.35
CA SER A 95 -3.18 -12.70 -7.92
C SER A 95 -3.25 -12.47 -9.43
N ASN A 96 -3.44 -13.54 -10.18
CA ASN A 96 -3.70 -13.50 -11.62
C ASN A 96 -5.21 -13.44 -11.93
N GLU A 97 -6.07 -13.50 -10.90
CA GLU A 97 -7.52 -13.57 -11.05
C GLU A 97 -8.20 -12.20 -10.89
N GLY A 98 -7.43 -11.12 -10.66
CA GLY A 98 -7.97 -9.76 -10.54
C GLY A 98 -8.23 -9.29 -9.10
N TYR A 99 -7.90 -10.08 -8.07
CA TYR A 99 -8.11 -9.69 -6.67
C TYR A 99 -7.14 -8.61 -6.16
N VAL A 100 -6.07 -8.32 -6.91
CA VAL A 100 -5.15 -7.23 -6.57
C VAL A 100 -5.80 -5.90 -6.91
N SER A 101 -6.51 -5.32 -5.97
CA SER A 101 -7.19 -4.03 -6.10
C SER A 101 -7.00 -3.16 -4.85
N LYS A 102 -7.20 -1.86 -4.99
CA LYS A 102 -7.17 -0.94 -3.85
C LYS A 102 -8.29 -1.26 -2.84
N ALA A 103 -9.49 -1.61 -3.34
CA ALA A 103 -10.60 -2.01 -2.50
C ALA A 103 -10.24 -3.19 -1.59
N VAL A 104 -9.68 -4.27 -2.16
CA VAL A 104 -9.28 -5.45 -1.39
C VAL A 104 -8.15 -5.13 -0.41
N ALA A 105 -7.18 -4.31 -0.80
CA ALA A 105 -6.11 -3.87 0.08
C ALA A 105 -6.63 -3.11 1.29
N GLU A 106 -7.54 -2.16 1.10
CA GLU A 106 -8.14 -1.38 2.19
C GLU A 106 -9.02 -2.23 3.10
N ILE A 107 -9.84 -3.13 2.53
CA ILE A 107 -10.60 -4.10 3.33
C ILE A 107 -9.67 -4.94 4.21
N LEU A 108 -8.60 -5.50 3.64
CA LEU A 108 -7.62 -6.27 4.40
C LEU A 108 -6.92 -5.41 5.46
N ASN A 109 -6.60 -4.16 5.16
CA ASN A 109 -5.97 -3.21 6.08
C ASN A 109 -6.83 -2.96 7.32
N THR A 110 -8.17 -2.97 7.20
CA THR A 110 -9.08 -2.79 8.34
C THR A 110 -9.04 -3.95 9.35
N VAL A 111 -8.57 -5.13 8.96
CA VAL A 111 -8.62 -6.34 9.80
C VAL A 111 -7.25 -6.91 10.13
N ALA A 112 -6.25 -6.73 9.28
CA ALA A 112 -4.93 -7.37 9.38
C ALA A 112 -4.24 -7.12 10.73
N TRP A 113 -4.36 -5.91 11.28
CA TRP A 113 -3.76 -5.53 12.57
C TRP A 113 -4.24 -6.38 13.75
N ARG A 114 -5.43 -7.01 13.65
CA ARG A 114 -6.00 -7.89 14.70
C ARG A 114 -5.23 -9.22 14.82
N TYR A 115 -4.54 -9.60 13.76
CA TYR A 115 -3.79 -10.85 13.67
C TYR A 115 -2.29 -10.68 13.97
N VAL A 116 -1.86 -9.45 14.29
CA VAL A 116 -0.48 -9.18 14.66
C VAL A 116 -0.17 -9.78 16.01
N SER A 117 0.81 -10.68 16.06
CA SER A 117 1.37 -11.15 17.33
C SER A 117 2.12 -10.00 18.00
N ARG A 118 1.83 -9.76 19.27
CA ARG A 118 2.44 -8.70 20.10
C ARG A 118 3.37 -9.26 21.17
N VAL A 119 3.72 -10.53 21.08
CA VAL A 119 4.70 -11.16 21.96
C VAL A 119 6.09 -10.84 21.45
N GLY A 120 6.80 -9.98 22.16
CA GLY A 120 8.08 -9.44 21.71
C GLY A 120 7.94 -8.40 20.59
N ASN A 121 8.74 -8.49 19.54
CA ASN A 121 8.61 -7.62 18.37
C ASN A 121 7.31 -7.95 17.61
N PRO A 122 6.43 -6.97 17.36
CA PRO A 122 5.18 -7.22 16.65
C PRO A 122 5.40 -7.88 15.29
N LYS A 123 4.58 -8.91 14.95
CA LYS A 123 4.74 -9.68 13.71
C LYS A 123 3.42 -10.13 13.12
N LEU A 124 3.32 -10.04 11.79
CA LEU A 124 2.27 -10.68 10.99
C LEU A 124 2.93 -11.55 9.91
N MET A 125 3.09 -12.83 10.22
CA MET A 125 3.81 -13.77 9.37
C MET A 125 2.94 -14.27 8.21
N ASN A 126 3.58 -14.78 7.15
CA ASN A 126 2.90 -15.24 5.93
C ASN A 126 1.84 -16.33 6.20
N ASN A 127 2.10 -17.28 7.09
CA ASN A 127 1.14 -18.32 7.45
C ASN A 127 -0.10 -17.77 8.16
N VAL A 128 0.07 -16.74 8.98
CA VAL A 128 -1.05 -16.06 9.67
C VAL A 128 -1.84 -15.23 8.66
N MET A 129 -1.16 -14.47 7.80
CA MET A 129 -1.79 -13.72 6.69
C MET A 129 -2.61 -14.65 5.80
N ALA A 130 -2.07 -15.82 5.45
CA ALA A 130 -2.75 -16.84 4.65
C ALA A 130 -4.09 -17.29 5.22
N GLY A 131 -4.20 -17.32 6.55
CA GLY A 131 -5.39 -17.75 7.28
C GLY A 131 -6.47 -16.69 7.46
N ILE A 132 -6.18 -15.42 7.16
CA ILE A 132 -7.14 -14.32 7.32
C ILE A 132 -8.31 -14.50 6.34
N VAL A 133 -9.52 -14.33 6.85
CA VAL A 133 -10.76 -14.31 6.05
C VAL A 133 -11.25 -12.87 5.99
N ILE A 134 -11.50 -12.39 4.79
CA ILE A 134 -12.06 -11.06 4.51
C ILE A 134 -13.39 -11.18 3.79
N SER A 135 -14.26 -10.19 3.97
CA SER A 135 -15.48 -10.05 3.19
C SER A 135 -15.22 -9.04 2.09
N ILE A 136 -15.40 -9.44 0.83
CA ILE A 136 -15.16 -8.62 -0.35
C ILE A 136 -16.38 -8.64 -1.28
N PRO A 137 -16.60 -7.62 -2.12
CA PRO A 137 -17.60 -7.68 -3.16
C PRO A 137 -17.34 -8.87 -4.09
N SER A 138 -18.35 -9.69 -4.39
CA SER A 138 -18.23 -10.83 -5.31
C SER A 138 -18.00 -10.40 -6.76
N SER A 139 -18.31 -9.15 -7.09
CA SER A 139 -18.15 -8.56 -8.43
C SER A 139 -16.87 -7.74 -8.53
N PHE A 140 -15.98 -8.10 -9.45
CA PHE A 140 -14.80 -7.27 -9.77
C PHE A 140 -15.16 -5.85 -10.21
N LYS A 141 -16.28 -5.67 -10.92
CA LYS A 141 -16.78 -4.34 -11.30
C LYS A 141 -17.10 -3.47 -10.10
N GLU A 142 -17.61 -4.06 -9.01
CA GLU A 142 -17.86 -3.33 -7.76
C GLU A 142 -16.55 -3.03 -7.04
N GLN A 143 -15.60 -3.98 -6.99
CA GLN A 143 -14.25 -3.77 -6.46
C GLN A 143 -13.54 -2.61 -7.18
N ASP A 144 -13.66 -2.53 -8.51
CA ASP A 144 -13.09 -1.45 -9.32
C ASP A 144 -13.71 -0.10 -8.97
N LYS A 145 -15.05 -0.01 -8.87
CA LYS A 145 -15.74 1.23 -8.47
C LYS A 145 -15.34 1.71 -7.08
N ILE A 146 -15.22 0.79 -6.12
CA ILE A 146 -14.74 1.11 -4.78
C ILE A 146 -13.29 1.61 -4.85
N SER A 147 -12.45 0.97 -5.66
CA SER A 147 -11.05 1.36 -5.84
C SER A 147 -10.90 2.76 -6.45
N GLU A 148 -11.74 3.10 -7.43
CA GLU A 148 -11.82 4.43 -8.03
C GLU A 148 -12.21 5.48 -6.98
N LEU A 149 -13.29 5.23 -6.24
CA LEU A 149 -13.77 6.13 -5.19
C LEU A 149 -12.72 6.38 -4.11
N LEU A 150 -12.04 5.32 -3.65
CA LEU A 150 -10.95 5.44 -2.67
C LEU A 150 -9.77 6.24 -3.23
N THR A 151 -9.47 6.10 -4.53
CA THR A 151 -8.42 6.88 -5.18
C THR A 151 -8.77 8.36 -5.27
N ASP A 152 -10.03 8.68 -5.56
CA ASP A 152 -10.52 10.06 -5.59
C ASP A 152 -10.45 10.70 -4.19
N PHE A 153 -10.81 9.96 -3.14
CA PHE A 153 -10.66 10.44 -1.77
C PHE A 153 -9.21 10.74 -1.40
N ASP A 154 -8.26 9.86 -1.75
CA ASP A 154 -6.83 10.13 -1.50
C ASP A 154 -6.36 11.38 -2.24
N CYS A 155 -6.80 11.58 -3.48
CA CYS A 155 -6.50 12.78 -4.24
C CYS A 155 -7.03 14.04 -3.56
N LEU A 156 -8.29 14.02 -3.09
CA LEU A 156 -8.91 15.14 -2.37
C LEU A 156 -8.17 15.44 -1.06
N ILE A 157 -7.82 14.42 -0.28
CA ILE A 157 -7.05 14.56 0.97
C ILE A 157 -5.69 15.20 0.67
N ALA A 158 -4.98 14.71 -0.35
CA ALA A 158 -3.68 15.25 -0.74
C ALA A 158 -3.77 16.73 -1.20
N LEU A 159 -4.85 17.10 -1.88
CA LEU A 159 -5.10 18.49 -2.29
C LEU A 159 -5.34 19.40 -1.08
N HIS A 160 -6.12 18.96 -0.09
CA HIS A 160 -6.40 19.72 1.12
C HIS A 160 -5.17 19.87 2.05
N GLN A 161 -4.26 18.91 2.01
CA GLN A 161 -3.03 18.95 2.79
C GLN A 161 -1.95 19.84 2.19
N ARG A 162 -2.07 20.27 0.92
CA ARG A 162 -1.18 21.25 0.31
C ARG A 162 -1.43 22.60 0.99
N LYS A 163 -0.52 23.01 1.89
CA LYS A 163 -0.54 24.37 2.46
C LYS A 163 -0.49 25.39 1.32
N PRO A 164 -1.40 26.39 1.28
CA PRO A 164 -1.29 27.46 0.31
C PRO A 164 0.07 28.14 0.48
N PHE A 165 0.79 28.32 -0.63
CA PHE A 165 2.06 29.05 -0.64
C PHE A 165 1.70 30.53 -0.42
N ILE A 166 1.69 30.99 0.84
CA ILE A 166 1.54 32.41 1.16
C ILE A 166 2.86 33.06 0.72
N LYS A 167 2.85 33.71 -0.44
CA LYS A 167 3.88 34.68 -0.79
C LYS A 167 3.78 35.80 0.24
N ASN A 168 4.63 35.81 1.25
CA ASN A 168 4.91 36.99 2.04
C ASN A 168 5.56 38.02 1.13
N GLY A 169 4.73 38.81 0.47
CA GLY A 169 5.12 40.05 -0.17
C GLY A 169 5.53 41.01 0.92
N GLY A 170 6.81 41.05 1.28
CA GLY A 170 7.36 42.09 2.12
C GLY A 170 7.20 43.43 1.39
N ILE A 171 6.27 44.26 1.87
CA ILE A 171 6.20 45.67 1.54
C ILE A 171 7.46 46.29 2.16
N LYS A 172 8.47 46.56 1.37
CA LYS A 172 9.53 47.49 1.75
C LYS A 172 8.90 48.88 1.78
N ASN A 173 8.63 49.37 2.96
CA ASN A 173 8.42 50.82 3.15
C ASN A 173 9.78 51.49 3.05
N ASP A 174 10.09 52.05 1.88
CA ASP A 174 11.06 53.12 1.78
C ASP A 174 10.42 54.38 2.35
N SER A 175 10.90 54.82 3.50
CA SER A 175 10.61 56.15 4.04
C SER A 175 11.95 56.80 4.41
N LYS A 176 12.30 57.75 3.59
CA LYS A 176 13.17 58.92 3.79
C LYS A 176 13.98 58.99 5.08
#